data_546b21695db42a6b4188d9f3ed30df28
#
_entry.id   546b21695db42a6b4188d9f3ed30df28
#
_cell.length_a   1.000
_cell.length_b   1.000
_cell.length_c   1.000
_cell.angle_alpha   90.00
_cell.angle_beta   90.00
_cell.angle_gamma   90.00
#
_symmetry.space_group_name_H-M   'P 1'
#
loop_
_entity.id
_entity.type
_entity.pdbx_description
1 polymer ?
#
loop_
_entity_poly.entity_id
_entity_poly.type
_entity_poly.pdbx_seq_one_letter_code
_entity_poly.pdbx_strand_id
1 'polypeptide(L)'
;LKKRIYITLISSMLILILALTACGKKSSNTEIPLNEKIESKAFAYRTDLLDSAETLTDNNKIQEYLLNWAKSKNLKYVKDDHGNIIMSMAASEAYIDAAPVTVVCSYDADSFADSMDAIASALYIIKNNEDSGELNVIFSPISNGNYSALDNLSKKYFKDNTKVISLSGGRKALWSVNSGGNSNYLFSGSLTTEAPTLSTAYKISISGLTGGTPDGRISSYPNPVKMLGDLLASFKTNSLIFELSSISGGNSSSSYPKNAEMIIVISEDDVEKFTTKLDKAIEKFDKKYKEDYPKATYKYEAVSLPATVYTKESQNTLVSSLYTLSDGVFYRDADDEIVTISNIGTIATSEEAFTISAQGYSLDKANLTELDNQYATTCSLAGISYNRISKVQPLSTKFDENNVSKFQKEVMDAYKEYDRSNLEFKNSVQTTPAVFIAKKNSKVNLVNVVINKDKLEVYTGAIVTLLKNQTHKEIKSLDDDKS
;
A
#
# COMPACT_ATOMS: atom_id res chain seq x y z
N LEU A 1 9.38 34.57 -9.21
CA LEU A 1 8.34 35.53 -9.69
C LEU A 1 7.04 34.81 -10.10
N LYS A 2 7.08 33.69 -10.84
CA LYS A 2 5.87 32.95 -11.28
C LYS A 2 5.01 32.38 -10.13
N LYS A 3 5.61 31.91 -9.03
CA LYS A 3 4.85 31.41 -7.85
C LYS A 3 4.09 32.50 -7.09
N ARG A 4 4.58 33.73 -7.08
CA ARG A 4 3.86 34.87 -6.44
C ARG A 4 2.66 35.34 -7.23
N ILE A 5 2.68 35.19 -8.56
CA ILE A 5 1.57 35.59 -9.44
C ILE A 5 0.36 34.62 -9.29
N TYR A 6 0.61 33.32 -9.11
CA TYR A 6 -0.47 32.35 -8.89
C TYR A 6 -1.18 32.54 -7.53
N ILE A 7 -0.46 32.85 -6.48
CA ILE A 7 -1.03 33.09 -5.14
C ILE A 7 -1.88 34.37 -5.15
N THR A 8 -1.47 35.41 -5.89
CA THR A 8 -2.24 36.66 -6.02
C THR A 8 -3.51 36.49 -6.88
N LEU A 9 -3.48 35.63 -7.89
CA LEU A 9 -4.66 35.32 -8.72
C LEU A 9 -5.70 34.48 -7.97
N ILE A 10 -5.30 33.53 -7.16
CA ILE A 10 -6.20 32.73 -6.31
C ILE A 10 -6.79 33.60 -5.21
N SER A 11 -6.00 34.48 -4.60
CA SER A 11 -6.48 35.42 -3.58
C SER A 11 -7.46 36.46 -4.15
N SER A 12 -7.25 36.94 -5.37
CA SER A 12 -8.18 37.90 -6.02
C SER A 12 -9.48 37.23 -6.49
N MET A 13 -9.45 35.94 -6.84
CA MET A 13 -10.67 35.20 -7.22
C MET A 13 -11.54 34.87 -5.99
N LEU A 14 -10.92 34.60 -4.82
CA LEU A 14 -11.65 34.43 -3.55
C LEU A 14 -12.29 35.75 -3.07
N ILE A 15 -11.65 36.90 -3.29
CA ILE A 15 -12.18 38.20 -2.90
C ILE A 15 -13.32 38.63 -3.84
N LEU A 16 -13.29 38.25 -5.11
CA LEU A 16 -14.39 38.54 -6.06
C LEU A 16 -15.66 37.73 -5.75
N ILE A 17 -15.55 36.52 -5.22
CA ILE A 17 -16.67 35.69 -4.78
C ILE A 17 -17.32 36.27 -3.50
N LEU A 18 -16.57 36.92 -2.62
CA LEU A 18 -17.08 37.58 -1.42
C LEU A 18 -17.72 38.94 -1.69
N ALA A 19 -17.39 39.62 -2.79
CA ALA A 19 -17.95 40.93 -3.13
C ALA A 19 -19.30 40.85 -3.87
N LEU A 20 -19.70 39.71 -4.42
CA LEU A 20 -20.98 39.51 -5.09
C LEU A 20 -22.14 39.14 -4.15
N THR A 21 -21.87 38.91 -2.86
CA THR A 21 -22.88 38.56 -1.86
C THR A 21 -23.45 39.75 -1.06
N ALA A 22 -23.07 41.01 -1.39
CA ALA A 22 -23.47 42.19 -0.65
C ALA A 22 -24.69 42.98 -1.24
N CYS A 23 -25.44 42.39 -2.18
CA CYS A 23 -26.70 42.99 -2.65
C CYS A 23 -27.86 42.05 -2.37
N GLY A 24 -28.73 42.46 -1.43
CA GLY A 24 -29.80 41.70 -0.85
C GLY A 24 -30.73 40.98 -1.82
N LYS A 25 -30.77 39.67 -1.71
CA LYS A 25 -31.93 38.81 -1.95
C LYS A 25 -31.88 37.71 -0.89
N LYS A 26 -33.05 37.34 -0.34
CA LYS A 26 -33.23 36.24 0.58
C LYS A 26 -32.30 35.09 0.20
N SER A 27 -31.40 34.71 1.07
CA SER A 27 -30.56 33.53 0.91
C SER A 27 -31.50 32.32 0.86
N SER A 28 -31.79 31.83 -0.34
CA SER A 28 -32.09 30.42 -0.47
C SER A 28 -30.83 29.71 0.04
N ASN A 29 -30.90 28.96 1.13
CA ASN A 29 -29.89 28.02 1.54
C ASN A 29 -29.77 26.97 0.42
N THR A 30 -29.02 27.26 -0.61
CA THR A 30 -28.66 26.28 -1.62
C THR A 30 -27.66 25.37 -0.93
N GLU A 31 -28.16 24.21 -0.52
CA GLU A 31 -27.33 23.18 0.10
C GLU A 31 -26.22 22.81 -0.88
N ILE A 32 -24.96 22.94 -0.46
CA ILE A 32 -23.81 22.57 -1.29
C ILE A 32 -23.96 21.10 -1.68
N PRO A 33 -23.90 20.74 -2.97
CA PRO A 33 -23.99 19.35 -3.41
C PRO A 33 -23.01 18.42 -2.69
N LEU A 34 -23.39 17.18 -2.47
CA LEU A 34 -22.61 16.21 -1.71
C LEU A 34 -21.21 15.99 -2.31
N ASN A 35 -21.11 15.89 -3.63
CA ASN A 35 -19.84 15.76 -4.34
C ASN A 35 -18.89 16.94 -4.07
N GLU A 36 -19.39 18.19 -4.13
CA GLU A 36 -18.59 19.38 -3.83
C GLU A 36 -18.15 19.42 -2.35
N LYS A 37 -19.03 18.99 -1.42
CA LYS A 37 -18.67 18.85 0.01
C LYS A 37 -17.56 17.83 0.21
N ILE A 38 -17.65 16.67 -0.46
CA ILE A 38 -16.64 15.60 -0.35
C ILE A 38 -15.35 16.04 -1.01
N GLU A 39 -15.40 16.55 -2.24
CA GLU A 39 -14.23 17.04 -2.96
C GLU A 39 -13.48 18.08 -2.13
N SER A 40 -14.17 19.08 -1.62
CA SER A 40 -13.56 20.12 -0.80
C SER A 40 -12.93 19.60 0.50
N LYS A 41 -13.66 18.78 1.29
CA LYS A 41 -13.23 18.40 2.64
C LYS A 41 -12.32 17.16 2.66
N ALA A 42 -12.59 16.12 1.86
CA ALA A 42 -11.75 14.93 1.83
C ALA A 42 -10.37 15.26 1.23
N PHE A 43 -10.32 16.10 0.19
CA PHE A 43 -9.05 16.57 -0.35
C PHE A 43 -8.33 17.55 0.60
N ALA A 44 -9.06 18.34 1.41
CA ALA A 44 -8.42 19.14 2.46
C ALA A 44 -7.73 18.24 3.49
N TYR A 45 -8.40 17.18 3.99
CA TYR A 45 -7.76 16.22 4.90
C TYR A 45 -6.56 15.51 4.27
N ARG A 46 -6.67 15.16 2.99
CA ARG A 46 -5.53 14.59 2.25
C ARG A 46 -4.36 15.57 2.14
N THR A 47 -4.64 16.84 1.90
CA THR A 47 -3.62 17.89 1.81
C THR A 47 -2.93 18.09 3.15
N ASP A 48 -3.68 18.15 4.26
CA ASP A 48 -3.13 18.24 5.62
C ASP A 48 -2.19 17.06 5.93
N LEU A 49 -2.56 15.83 5.50
CA LEU A 49 -1.72 14.64 5.64
C LEU A 49 -0.46 14.72 4.77
N LEU A 50 -0.57 15.22 3.54
CA LEU A 50 0.54 15.39 2.63
C LEU A 50 1.55 16.44 3.14
N ASP A 51 1.05 17.57 3.65
CA ASP A 51 1.88 18.64 4.22
C ASP A 51 2.59 18.18 5.51
N SER A 52 1.98 17.22 6.21
CA SER A 52 2.55 16.60 7.41
C SER A 52 3.44 15.38 7.12
N ALA A 53 3.54 14.92 5.88
CA ALA A 53 4.16 13.64 5.54
C ALA A 53 5.64 13.51 5.98
N GLU A 54 6.41 14.62 5.96
CA GLU A 54 7.80 14.63 6.43
C GLU A 54 7.92 14.38 7.94
N THR A 55 6.87 14.62 8.70
CA THR A 55 6.81 14.40 10.15
C THR A 55 6.16 13.08 10.53
N LEU A 56 5.32 12.50 9.66
CA LEU A 56 4.58 11.25 9.87
C LEU A 56 5.41 10.02 9.43
N THR A 57 6.62 9.91 9.95
CA THR A 57 7.65 8.95 9.51
C THR A 57 7.50 7.55 10.10
N ASP A 58 6.64 7.38 11.10
CA ASP A 58 6.36 6.10 11.76
C ASP A 58 4.90 6.03 12.24
N ASN A 59 4.45 4.82 12.56
CA ASN A 59 3.06 4.59 12.98
C ASN A 59 2.68 5.32 14.26
N ASN A 60 3.60 5.58 15.18
CA ASN A 60 3.28 6.32 16.42
C ASN A 60 2.94 7.78 16.13
N LYS A 61 3.70 8.41 15.22
CA LYS A 61 3.42 9.79 14.78
C LYS A 61 2.11 9.92 14.03
N ILE A 62 1.76 8.93 13.21
CA ILE A 62 0.45 8.88 12.55
C ILE A 62 -0.65 8.73 13.61
N GLN A 63 -0.46 7.88 14.63
CA GLN A 63 -1.41 7.75 15.74
C GLN A 63 -1.61 9.07 16.50
N GLU A 64 -0.52 9.75 16.82
CA GLU A 64 -0.58 11.06 17.50
C GLU A 64 -1.35 12.09 16.65
N TYR A 65 -1.10 12.13 15.36
CA TYR A 65 -1.85 12.99 14.43
C TYR A 65 -3.35 12.67 14.49
N LEU A 66 -3.75 11.40 14.38
CA LEU A 66 -5.14 10.98 14.39
C LEU A 66 -5.84 11.28 15.73
N LEU A 67 -5.16 11.08 16.86
CA LEU A 67 -5.67 11.41 18.18
C LEU A 67 -5.88 12.92 18.38
N ASN A 68 -4.90 13.72 17.96
CA ASN A 68 -4.98 15.17 18.00
C ASN A 68 -6.10 15.70 17.08
N TRP A 69 -6.23 15.11 15.88
CA TRP A 69 -7.30 15.43 14.96
C TRP A 69 -8.68 15.12 15.59
N ALA A 70 -8.87 13.91 16.13
CA ALA A 70 -10.13 13.52 16.81
C ALA A 70 -10.49 14.48 17.96
N LYS A 71 -9.50 14.84 18.79
CA LYS A 71 -9.65 15.81 19.87
C LYS A 71 -10.07 17.20 19.34
N SER A 72 -9.43 17.67 18.27
CA SER A 72 -9.74 18.98 17.66
C SER A 72 -11.16 19.05 17.08
N LYS A 73 -11.73 17.89 16.69
CA LYS A 73 -13.09 17.77 16.14
C LYS A 73 -14.15 17.37 17.18
N ASN A 74 -13.78 17.28 18.47
CA ASN A 74 -14.64 16.85 19.57
C ASN A 74 -15.28 15.46 19.33
N LEU A 75 -14.55 14.54 18.70
CA LEU A 75 -15.00 13.17 18.48
C LEU A 75 -14.69 12.28 19.68
N LYS A 76 -15.59 11.35 19.98
CA LYS A 76 -15.36 10.30 20.96
C LYS A 76 -14.39 9.28 20.37
N TYR A 77 -13.30 8.99 21.06
CA TYR A 77 -12.29 8.03 20.61
C TYR A 77 -11.71 7.20 21.75
N VAL A 78 -11.18 6.02 21.39
CA VAL A 78 -10.40 5.14 22.26
C VAL A 78 -9.16 4.67 21.48
N LYS A 79 -8.01 4.63 22.15
CA LYS A 79 -6.83 3.91 21.67
C LYS A 79 -6.72 2.62 22.48
N ASP A 80 -6.62 1.46 21.80
CA ASP A 80 -6.36 0.19 22.47
C ASP A 80 -4.86 -0.05 22.70
N ASP A 81 -4.53 -1.12 23.43
CA ASP A 81 -3.15 -1.47 23.79
C ASP A 81 -2.31 -1.93 22.57
N HIS A 82 -2.95 -2.18 21.43
CA HIS A 82 -2.32 -2.62 20.19
C HIS A 82 -2.15 -1.48 19.17
N GLY A 83 -2.55 -0.26 19.54
CA GLY A 83 -2.39 0.93 18.71
C GLY A 83 -3.55 1.19 17.74
N ASN A 84 -4.64 0.42 17.80
CA ASN A 84 -5.84 0.78 17.05
C ASN A 84 -6.48 2.02 17.67
N ILE A 85 -6.93 2.96 16.82
CA ILE A 85 -7.69 4.13 17.22
C ILE A 85 -9.12 3.95 16.74
N ILE A 86 -10.06 3.89 17.66
CA ILE A 86 -11.47 3.71 17.40
C ILE A 86 -12.19 5.02 17.65
N MET A 87 -12.76 5.61 16.59
CA MET A 87 -13.64 6.77 16.68
C MET A 87 -15.08 6.30 16.50
N SER A 88 -15.95 6.61 17.47
CA SER A 88 -17.31 6.08 17.49
C SER A 88 -18.34 7.20 17.54
N MET A 89 -19.42 7.02 16.78
CA MET A 89 -20.66 7.80 16.86
C MET A 89 -21.79 6.85 17.28
N ALA A 90 -22.51 7.22 18.32
CA ALA A 90 -23.71 6.50 18.71
C ALA A 90 -24.82 6.74 17.69
N ALA A 91 -25.72 5.78 17.55
CA ALA A 91 -26.92 5.97 16.76
C ALA A 91 -27.72 7.18 17.31
N SER A 92 -28.23 8.02 16.40
CA SER A 92 -29.21 9.03 16.76
C SER A 92 -30.55 8.36 17.12
N GLU A 93 -31.39 9.03 17.88
CA GLU A 93 -32.62 8.47 18.46
C GLU A 93 -33.53 7.83 17.41
N ALA A 94 -33.65 8.46 16.25
CA ALA A 94 -34.46 7.95 15.12
C ALA A 94 -33.87 6.70 14.44
N TYR A 95 -32.61 6.34 14.72
CA TYR A 95 -31.87 5.28 14.01
C TYR A 95 -31.25 4.24 14.92
N ILE A 96 -31.76 4.12 16.14
CA ILE A 96 -31.21 3.22 17.17
C ILE A 96 -31.31 1.73 16.76
N ASP A 97 -32.29 1.38 15.93
CA ASP A 97 -32.52 0.02 15.44
C ASP A 97 -31.77 -0.30 14.12
N ALA A 98 -31.09 0.70 13.52
CA ALA A 98 -30.34 0.46 12.31
C ALA A 98 -29.11 -0.42 12.59
N ALA A 99 -28.77 -1.30 11.65
CA ALA A 99 -27.58 -2.15 11.77
C ALA A 99 -26.31 -1.31 11.97
N PRO A 100 -25.44 -1.68 12.92
CA PRO A 100 -24.19 -0.95 13.13
C PRO A 100 -23.26 -1.09 11.90
N VAL A 101 -22.55 0.01 11.62
CA VAL A 101 -21.54 0.02 10.55
C VAL A 101 -20.16 0.20 11.16
N THR A 102 -19.21 -0.58 10.69
CA THR A 102 -17.79 -0.47 11.06
C THR A 102 -16.94 -0.27 9.83
N VAL A 103 -16.24 0.86 9.75
CA VAL A 103 -15.20 1.12 8.73
C VAL A 103 -13.85 0.84 9.38
N VAL A 104 -13.07 -0.07 8.79
CA VAL A 104 -11.72 -0.39 9.26
C VAL A 104 -10.72 0.13 8.24
N CYS A 105 -10.03 1.20 8.59
CA CYS A 105 -8.99 1.83 7.79
C CYS A 105 -7.61 1.34 8.25
N SER A 106 -6.94 0.54 7.43
CA SER A 106 -5.55 0.16 7.67
C SER A 106 -4.59 1.19 7.06
N TYR A 107 -3.45 1.41 7.73
CA TYR A 107 -2.40 2.29 7.26
C TYR A 107 -1.01 1.77 7.63
N ASP A 108 -0.02 2.15 6.82
CA ASP A 108 1.38 1.77 6.99
C ASP A 108 2.25 3.01 6.76
N ALA A 109 3.11 3.33 7.72
CA ALA A 109 4.05 4.45 7.60
C ALA A 109 5.06 4.24 6.47
N ASP A 110 5.49 2.99 6.21
CA ASP A 110 6.42 2.65 5.12
C ASP A 110 5.80 2.90 3.73
N SER A 111 4.47 2.85 3.64
CA SER A 111 3.67 3.12 2.43
C SER A 111 2.69 4.28 2.66
N PHE A 112 3.08 5.29 3.43
CA PHE A 112 2.19 6.38 3.84
C PHE A 112 1.54 7.12 2.67
N ALA A 113 2.26 7.28 1.56
CA ALA A 113 1.73 7.91 0.35
C ALA A 113 0.48 7.21 -0.21
N ASP A 114 0.39 5.88 -0.08
CA ASP A 114 -0.81 5.12 -0.44
C ASP A 114 -1.86 5.18 0.69
N SER A 115 -1.43 5.15 1.96
CA SER A 115 -2.32 5.13 3.13
C SER A 115 -3.12 6.42 3.33
N MET A 116 -2.57 7.58 2.93
CA MET A 116 -3.19 8.88 3.21
C MET A 116 -4.57 9.07 2.56
N ASP A 117 -4.82 8.45 1.40
CA ASP A 117 -6.10 8.56 0.71
C ASP A 117 -7.21 7.82 1.48
N ALA A 118 -6.89 6.63 2.02
CA ALA A 118 -7.80 5.88 2.89
C ALA A 118 -8.05 6.60 4.23
N ILE A 119 -6.99 7.16 4.83
CA ILE A 119 -7.11 7.95 6.06
C ILE A 119 -8.01 9.17 5.82
N ALA A 120 -7.80 9.94 4.76
CA ALA A 120 -8.61 11.11 4.42
C ALA A 120 -10.09 10.76 4.21
N SER A 121 -10.38 9.66 3.50
CA SER A 121 -11.73 9.12 3.35
C SER A 121 -12.36 8.76 4.69
N ALA A 122 -11.66 8.01 5.54
CA ALA A 122 -12.13 7.59 6.86
C ALA A 122 -12.39 8.78 7.79
N LEU A 123 -11.53 9.81 7.76
CA LEU A 123 -11.72 11.05 8.52
C LEU A 123 -12.95 11.82 8.02
N TYR A 124 -13.18 11.85 6.70
CA TYR A 124 -14.38 12.46 6.14
C TYR A 124 -15.64 11.72 6.64
N ILE A 125 -15.66 10.38 6.53
CA ILE A 125 -16.78 9.54 6.92
C ILE A 125 -17.17 9.78 8.38
N ILE A 126 -16.21 9.69 9.32
CA ILE A 126 -16.53 9.84 10.76
C ILE A 126 -16.97 11.26 11.12
N LYS A 127 -16.46 12.29 10.44
CA LYS A 127 -16.77 13.69 10.79
C LYS A 127 -18.05 14.22 10.16
N ASN A 128 -18.41 13.72 8.99
CA ASN A 128 -19.54 14.30 8.21
C ASN A 128 -20.74 13.35 8.09
N ASN A 129 -20.76 12.29 8.90
CA ASN A 129 -21.91 11.41 9.02
C ASN A 129 -22.83 12.00 10.13
N GLU A 130 -23.95 12.55 9.70
CA GLU A 130 -24.99 13.11 10.58
C GLU A 130 -26.20 12.19 10.53
N ASP A 131 -26.96 12.09 11.63
CA ASP A 131 -28.21 11.30 11.72
C ASP A 131 -28.08 9.88 11.13
N SER A 132 -27.39 9.00 11.83
CA SER A 132 -27.13 7.63 11.40
C SER A 132 -27.30 6.60 12.52
N GLY A 133 -27.30 5.31 12.16
CA GLY A 133 -27.05 4.22 13.08
C GLY A 133 -25.66 4.29 13.74
N GLU A 134 -25.35 3.33 14.61
CA GLU A 134 -24.04 3.24 15.25
C GLU A 134 -22.93 3.15 14.16
N LEU A 135 -21.96 4.06 14.21
CA LEU A 135 -20.81 4.07 13.32
C LEU A 135 -19.51 3.98 14.13
N ASN A 136 -18.68 3.02 13.79
CA ASN A 136 -17.31 2.91 14.27
C ASN A 136 -16.34 3.07 13.10
N VAL A 137 -15.40 4.00 13.19
CA VAL A 137 -14.26 4.12 12.26
C VAL A 137 -12.99 3.78 13.03
N ILE A 138 -12.32 2.73 12.59
CA ILE A 138 -11.16 2.14 13.25
C ILE A 138 -9.93 2.33 12.37
N PHE A 139 -8.93 3.05 12.88
CA PHE A 139 -7.64 3.19 12.25
C PHE A 139 -6.69 2.15 12.84
N SER A 140 -6.17 1.24 12.00
CA SER A 140 -5.33 0.12 12.41
C SER A 140 -3.96 0.18 11.75
N PRO A 141 -2.85 0.29 12.51
CA PRO A 141 -1.51 0.32 11.95
C PRO A 141 -1.08 -1.04 11.41
N ILE A 142 -0.34 -0.99 10.30
CA ILE A 142 0.41 -2.12 9.74
C ILE A 142 1.89 -1.83 9.96
N SER A 143 2.68 -2.84 10.28
CA SER A 143 4.14 -2.74 10.38
C SER A 143 4.81 -3.88 9.63
N ASN A 144 5.62 -3.58 8.63
CA ASN A 144 6.29 -4.60 7.81
C ASN A 144 5.33 -5.69 7.29
N GLY A 145 4.16 -5.29 6.80
CA GLY A 145 3.11 -6.21 6.34
C GLY A 145 2.44 -7.05 7.44
N ASN A 146 2.71 -6.74 8.72
CA ASN A 146 2.12 -7.43 9.87
C ASN A 146 0.90 -6.64 10.38
N TYR A 147 -0.24 -7.31 10.46
CA TYR A 147 -1.54 -6.78 10.90
C TYR A 147 -1.84 -7.14 12.37
N SER A 148 -0.82 -7.26 13.24
CA SER A 148 -0.99 -7.67 14.63
C SER A 148 -1.97 -6.78 15.41
N ALA A 149 -1.96 -5.48 15.17
CA ALA A 149 -2.91 -4.55 15.79
C ALA A 149 -4.36 -4.95 15.47
N LEU A 150 -4.66 -5.20 14.21
CA LEU A 150 -5.99 -5.62 13.76
C LEU A 150 -6.34 -7.04 14.24
N ASP A 151 -5.40 -7.98 14.23
CA ASP A 151 -5.63 -9.35 14.70
C ASP A 151 -5.99 -9.38 16.21
N ASN A 152 -5.50 -8.43 16.99
CA ASN A 152 -5.81 -8.26 18.40
C ASN A 152 -7.01 -7.34 18.69
N LEU A 153 -7.57 -6.66 17.69
CA LEU A 153 -8.74 -5.79 17.86
C LEU A 153 -9.95 -6.56 18.39
N SER A 154 -10.69 -5.96 19.34
CA SER A 154 -11.85 -6.60 19.99
C SER A 154 -12.94 -7.00 18.99
N LYS A 155 -13.48 -8.23 19.18
CA LYS A 155 -14.61 -8.76 18.38
C LYS A 155 -15.92 -7.98 18.58
N LYS A 156 -16.04 -7.14 19.62
CA LYS A 156 -17.27 -6.37 19.90
C LYS A 156 -17.68 -5.43 18.77
N TYR A 157 -16.75 -5.04 17.88
CA TYR A 157 -16.99 -4.20 16.71
C TYR A 157 -17.47 -4.99 15.48
N PHE A 158 -17.49 -6.32 15.57
CA PHE A 158 -17.83 -7.25 14.48
C PHE A 158 -18.89 -8.25 14.95
N LYS A 159 -20.03 -7.74 15.44
CA LYS A 159 -21.17 -8.58 15.82
C LYS A 159 -21.81 -9.19 14.56
N ASP A 160 -22.63 -10.24 14.74
CA ASP A 160 -23.40 -10.81 13.64
C ASP A 160 -24.20 -9.70 12.93
N ASN A 161 -24.26 -9.73 11.61
CA ASN A 161 -24.93 -8.76 10.74
C ASN A 161 -24.34 -7.33 10.73
N THR A 162 -23.23 -7.05 11.46
CA THR A 162 -22.53 -5.76 11.29
C THR A 162 -22.14 -5.58 9.83
N LYS A 163 -22.40 -4.40 9.29
CA LYS A 163 -21.96 -4.01 7.93
C LYS A 163 -20.55 -3.46 8.04
N VAL A 164 -19.60 -4.10 7.38
CA VAL A 164 -18.19 -3.77 7.51
C VAL A 164 -17.60 -3.33 6.18
N ILE A 165 -16.95 -2.20 6.19
CA ILE A 165 -16.17 -1.67 5.08
C ILE A 165 -14.70 -1.75 5.46
N SER A 166 -13.98 -2.68 4.85
CA SER A 166 -12.52 -2.76 4.94
C SER A 166 -11.93 -1.74 3.97
N LEU A 167 -11.26 -0.72 4.49
CA LEU A 167 -10.71 0.39 3.73
C LEU A 167 -9.18 0.40 3.81
N SER A 168 -8.53 0.44 2.68
CA SER A 168 -7.08 0.55 2.56
C SER A 168 -6.69 1.49 1.43
N GLY A 169 -5.51 2.06 1.53
CA GLY A 169 -4.93 2.81 0.42
C GLY A 169 -4.19 1.90 -0.56
N GLY A 170 -4.11 2.32 -1.79
CA GLY A 170 -3.35 1.63 -2.82
C GLY A 170 -3.40 2.36 -4.14
N ARG A 171 -2.50 2.06 -5.05
CA ARG A 171 -2.42 2.79 -6.32
C ARG A 171 -3.52 2.40 -7.32
N LYS A 172 -4.02 1.16 -7.25
CA LYS A 172 -5.14 0.68 -8.07
C LYS A 172 -6.39 0.68 -7.20
N ALA A 173 -7.24 1.68 -7.38
CA ALA A 173 -8.52 1.75 -6.68
C ALA A 173 -9.47 0.66 -7.19
N LEU A 174 -10.13 -0.02 -6.25
CA LEU A 174 -11.10 -1.08 -6.56
C LEU A 174 -12.03 -1.36 -5.37
N TRP A 175 -13.18 -1.96 -5.67
CA TRP A 175 -14.04 -2.64 -4.72
C TRP A 175 -13.90 -4.14 -4.90
N SER A 176 -13.89 -4.90 -3.81
CA SER A 176 -13.66 -6.34 -3.81
C SER A 176 -14.49 -7.03 -2.74
N VAL A 177 -14.77 -8.32 -2.95
CA VAL A 177 -15.32 -9.21 -1.92
C VAL A 177 -14.27 -10.20 -1.42
N ASN A 178 -13.07 -10.13 -1.97
CA ASN A 178 -11.93 -10.93 -1.57
C ASN A 178 -10.77 -10.06 -1.03
N SER A 179 -9.74 -10.71 -0.55
CA SER A 179 -8.49 -10.11 -0.12
C SER A 179 -7.38 -11.13 -0.21
N GLY A 180 -6.23 -10.73 -0.72
CA GLY A 180 -5.05 -11.57 -0.74
C GLY A 180 -4.60 -11.99 0.67
N GLY A 181 -4.06 -13.18 0.79
CA GLY A 181 -3.19 -13.55 1.91
C GLY A 181 -1.77 -13.11 1.66
N ASN A 182 -0.93 -13.16 2.68
CA ASN A 182 0.50 -12.90 2.52
C ASN A 182 1.38 -13.87 3.29
N SER A 183 2.63 -13.97 2.88
CA SER A 183 3.72 -14.57 3.64
C SER A 183 4.90 -13.61 3.66
N ASN A 184 5.49 -13.41 4.85
CA ASN A 184 6.71 -12.63 5.03
C ASN A 184 7.90 -13.54 5.17
N TYR A 185 8.98 -13.24 4.47
CA TYR A 185 10.19 -14.05 4.41
C TYR A 185 11.43 -13.24 4.81
N LEU A 186 12.34 -13.93 5.49
CA LEU A 186 13.70 -13.49 5.73
C LEU A 186 14.65 -14.59 5.26
N PHE A 187 15.49 -14.26 4.30
CA PHE A 187 16.58 -15.10 3.83
C PHE A 187 17.90 -14.54 4.36
N SER A 188 18.82 -15.40 4.76
CA SER A 188 20.12 -14.96 5.23
C SER A 188 21.22 -15.99 4.90
N GLY A 189 22.41 -15.47 4.66
CA GLY A 189 23.60 -16.28 4.42
C GLY A 189 24.83 -15.66 5.04
N SER A 190 25.81 -16.50 5.41
CA SER A 190 27.11 -16.06 5.90
C SER A 190 27.95 -15.53 4.73
N LEU A 191 28.76 -14.52 5.01
CA LEU A 191 29.75 -13.96 4.10
C LEU A 191 31.13 -14.04 4.74
N THR A 192 32.13 -14.14 3.90
CA THR A 192 33.53 -13.97 4.26
C THR A 192 34.16 -12.96 3.32
N THR A 193 35.07 -12.18 3.85
CA THR A 193 35.73 -11.10 3.13
C THR A 193 37.22 -11.32 2.96
N GLU A 194 37.81 -10.71 1.96
CA GLU A 194 39.24 -10.68 1.67
C GLU A 194 39.65 -9.30 1.14
N ALA A 195 40.94 -9.04 1.04
CA ALA A 195 41.41 -7.80 0.42
C ALA A 195 41.11 -7.84 -1.10
N PRO A 196 40.73 -6.70 -1.73
CA PRO A 196 40.50 -6.65 -3.17
C PRO A 196 41.78 -7.01 -3.94
N THR A 197 41.63 -7.76 -5.01
CA THR A 197 42.71 -8.09 -5.94
C THR A 197 42.62 -7.28 -7.22
N LEU A 198 41.47 -6.69 -7.50
CA LEU A 198 41.24 -5.77 -8.61
C LEU A 198 41.43 -4.31 -8.16
N SER A 199 41.54 -3.37 -9.11
CA SER A 199 42.08 -2.05 -8.83
C SER A 199 41.10 -0.89 -8.95
N THR A 200 39.97 -1.06 -9.66
CA THR A 200 39.10 0.05 -9.99
C THR A 200 37.70 -0.16 -9.41
N ALA A 201 37.29 0.70 -8.47
CA ALA A 201 36.02 0.54 -7.75
C ALA A 201 34.95 1.50 -8.29
N TYR A 202 33.74 0.99 -8.38
CA TYR A 202 32.53 1.74 -8.78
C TYR A 202 31.39 1.52 -7.79
N LYS A 203 30.71 2.61 -7.48
CA LYS A 203 29.40 2.59 -6.86
C LYS A 203 28.33 2.65 -7.96
N ILE A 204 27.40 1.72 -7.93
CA ILE A 204 26.25 1.67 -8.84
C ILE A 204 24.99 1.89 -8.00
N SER A 205 24.10 2.79 -8.42
CA SER A 205 22.89 3.12 -7.66
C SER A 205 21.68 3.34 -8.53
N ILE A 206 20.52 2.87 -8.03
CA ILE A 206 19.19 3.17 -8.56
C ILE A 206 18.43 3.86 -7.43
N SER A 207 17.83 5.03 -7.70
CA SER A 207 17.13 5.81 -6.67
C SER A 207 16.03 6.68 -7.27
N GLY A 208 15.24 7.35 -6.42
CA GLY A 208 14.17 8.26 -6.85
C GLY A 208 12.88 7.56 -7.29
N LEU A 209 12.74 6.26 -7.03
CA LEU A 209 11.51 5.52 -7.25
C LEU A 209 10.46 5.85 -6.18
N THR A 210 9.19 5.68 -6.51
CA THR A 210 8.09 6.12 -5.65
C THR A 210 7.79 5.18 -4.48
N GLY A 211 8.21 3.91 -4.56
CA GLY A 211 7.85 2.89 -3.55
C GLY A 211 6.35 2.58 -3.57
N GLY A 212 5.81 2.26 -2.39
CA GLY A 212 4.40 1.95 -2.17
C GLY A 212 4.11 0.47 -2.04
N THR A 213 2.87 0.13 -1.67
CA THR A 213 2.44 -1.25 -1.48
C THR A 213 2.47 -2.05 -2.78
N PRO A 214 3.05 -3.26 -2.82
CA PRO A 214 3.01 -4.14 -3.98
C PRO A 214 1.57 -4.48 -4.39
N ASP A 215 1.27 -4.29 -5.65
CA ASP A 215 -0.06 -4.43 -6.24
C ASP A 215 0.01 -4.99 -7.67
N GLY A 216 -1.07 -4.86 -8.44
CA GLY A 216 -1.13 -5.31 -9.84
C GLY A 216 -0.11 -4.68 -10.79
N ARG A 217 0.68 -3.68 -10.34
CA ARG A 217 1.78 -3.07 -11.12
C ARG A 217 3.13 -3.77 -10.94
N ILE A 218 3.17 -4.85 -10.17
CA ILE A 218 4.42 -5.58 -9.86
C ILE A 218 5.23 -5.93 -11.11
N SER A 219 4.58 -6.18 -12.22
CA SER A 219 5.22 -6.49 -13.50
C SER A 219 5.86 -5.28 -14.21
N SER A 220 5.47 -4.07 -13.82
CA SER A 220 5.95 -2.81 -14.42
C SER A 220 6.81 -1.98 -13.46
N TYR A 221 6.89 -2.35 -12.18
CA TYR A 221 7.72 -1.65 -11.22
C TYR A 221 9.19 -2.08 -11.36
N PRO A 222 10.13 -1.11 -11.52
CA PRO A 222 11.55 -1.44 -11.62
C PRO A 222 12.14 -1.69 -10.22
N ASN A 223 11.98 -2.90 -9.68
CA ASN A 223 12.56 -3.24 -8.38
C ASN A 223 14.09 -3.06 -8.39
N PRO A 224 14.67 -2.05 -7.74
CA PRO A 224 16.08 -1.73 -7.84
C PRO A 224 16.98 -2.81 -7.21
N VAL A 225 16.50 -3.52 -6.20
CA VAL A 225 17.24 -4.64 -5.57
C VAL A 225 17.39 -5.77 -6.58
N LYS A 226 16.28 -6.18 -7.22
CA LYS A 226 16.30 -7.23 -8.24
C LYS A 226 17.11 -6.83 -9.47
N MET A 227 17.00 -5.58 -9.90
CA MET A 227 17.75 -5.06 -11.05
C MET A 227 19.26 -5.10 -10.83
N LEU A 228 19.75 -4.75 -9.63
CA LEU A 228 21.18 -4.87 -9.31
C LEU A 228 21.60 -6.35 -9.24
N GLY A 229 20.77 -7.23 -8.70
CA GLY A 229 21.01 -8.68 -8.70
C GLY A 229 21.12 -9.25 -10.13
N ASP A 230 20.20 -8.86 -11.02
CA ASP A 230 20.22 -9.28 -12.43
C ASP A 230 21.42 -8.72 -13.18
N LEU A 231 21.83 -7.48 -12.86
CA LEU A 231 23.06 -6.89 -13.42
C LEU A 231 24.30 -7.70 -13.02
N LEU A 232 24.45 -8.06 -11.73
CA LEU A 232 25.55 -8.90 -11.26
C LEU A 232 25.57 -10.27 -11.96
N ALA A 233 24.41 -10.90 -12.11
CA ALA A 233 24.28 -12.15 -12.85
C ALA A 233 24.69 -11.99 -14.32
N SER A 234 24.34 -10.85 -14.93
CA SER A 234 24.72 -10.54 -16.33
C SER A 234 26.22 -10.33 -16.50
N PHE A 235 26.91 -9.76 -15.53
CA PHE A 235 28.37 -9.66 -15.56
C PHE A 235 29.01 -11.04 -15.59
N LYS A 236 28.54 -11.95 -14.75
CA LYS A 236 29.00 -13.33 -14.67
C LYS A 236 28.83 -14.07 -15.99
N THR A 237 27.65 -14.01 -16.61
CA THR A 237 27.35 -14.67 -17.89
C THR A 237 28.15 -14.11 -19.07
N ASN A 238 28.58 -12.86 -18.97
CA ASN A 238 29.39 -12.20 -20.01
C ASN A 238 30.89 -12.20 -19.71
N SER A 239 31.35 -13.05 -18.80
CA SER A 239 32.76 -13.21 -18.45
C SER A 239 33.45 -11.90 -18.04
N LEU A 240 32.71 -11.00 -17.36
CA LEU A 240 33.30 -9.87 -16.68
C LEU A 240 33.73 -10.32 -15.28
N ILE A 241 35.00 -10.17 -14.96
CA ILE A 241 35.52 -10.47 -13.63
C ILE A 241 35.27 -9.25 -12.73
N PHE A 242 34.65 -9.49 -11.60
CA PHE A 242 34.38 -8.43 -10.60
C PHE A 242 34.43 -9.00 -9.19
N GLU A 243 34.71 -8.15 -8.25
CA GLU A 243 34.62 -8.40 -6.81
C GLU A 243 33.54 -7.51 -6.22
N LEU A 244 32.63 -8.08 -5.43
CA LEU A 244 31.55 -7.34 -4.77
C LEU A 244 31.98 -6.97 -3.34
N SER A 245 31.90 -5.70 -2.98
CA SER A 245 32.19 -5.24 -1.63
C SER A 245 30.92 -5.06 -0.78
N SER A 246 29.83 -4.54 -1.37
CA SER A 246 28.58 -4.35 -0.66
C SER A 246 27.40 -4.25 -1.63
N ILE A 247 26.20 -4.60 -1.13
CA ILE A 247 24.93 -4.29 -1.76
C ILE A 247 23.88 -4.03 -0.68
N SER A 248 23.09 -2.97 -0.87
CA SER A 248 22.01 -2.59 0.03
C SER A 248 20.86 -1.95 -0.73
N GLY A 249 19.65 -2.07 -0.21
CA GLY A 249 18.49 -1.43 -0.82
C GLY A 249 17.18 -1.75 -0.12
N GLY A 250 16.20 -0.87 -0.33
CA GLY A 250 14.87 -0.96 0.26
C GLY A 250 14.85 -0.73 1.77
N ASN A 251 13.66 -0.49 2.32
CA ASN A 251 13.46 -0.21 3.74
C ASN A 251 12.46 -1.17 4.42
N SER A 252 11.61 -1.84 3.64
CA SER A 252 10.54 -2.70 4.16
C SER A 252 10.23 -3.83 3.20
N SER A 253 9.93 -5.02 3.71
CA SER A 253 9.46 -6.16 2.90
C SER A 253 8.08 -5.92 2.29
N SER A 254 7.25 -5.11 2.94
CA SER A 254 5.87 -4.80 2.52
C SER A 254 5.75 -3.66 1.52
N SER A 255 6.86 -3.06 1.11
CA SER A 255 6.88 -1.94 0.17
C SER A 255 7.81 -2.22 -1.01
N TYR A 256 7.47 -1.68 -2.17
CA TYR A 256 8.42 -1.61 -3.27
C TYR A 256 9.67 -0.84 -2.85
N PRO A 257 10.88 -1.35 -3.10
CA PRO A 257 12.12 -0.61 -2.82
C PRO A 257 12.18 0.69 -3.60
N LYS A 258 12.57 1.79 -2.92
CA LYS A 258 12.74 3.10 -3.56
C LYS A 258 14.13 3.31 -4.12
N ASN A 259 15.09 2.58 -3.59
CA ASN A 259 16.50 2.66 -3.93
C ASN A 259 17.22 1.34 -3.71
N ALA A 260 18.34 1.19 -4.38
CA ALA A 260 19.37 0.21 -4.06
C ALA A 260 20.72 0.69 -4.57
N GLU A 261 21.80 0.26 -3.92
CA GLU A 261 23.16 0.58 -4.31
C GLU A 261 24.10 -0.60 -4.05
N MET A 262 25.20 -0.64 -4.79
CA MET A 262 26.28 -1.62 -4.58
C MET A 262 27.64 -1.01 -4.89
N ILE A 263 28.69 -1.56 -4.28
CA ILE A 263 30.07 -1.24 -4.58
C ILE A 263 30.74 -2.50 -5.14
N ILE A 264 31.33 -2.37 -6.32
CA ILE A 264 32.08 -3.43 -6.99
C ILE A 264 33.45 -2.97 -7.37
N VAL A 265 34.39 -3.90 -7.49
CA VAL A 265 35.75 -3.67 -7.97
C VAL A 265 35.96 -4.49 -9.24
N ILE A 266 36.59 -3.90 -10.23
CA ILE A 266 36.88 -4.52 -11.54
C ILE A 266 38.35 -4.31 -11.91
N SER A 267 38.84 -5.06 -12.91
CA SER A 267 40.13 -4.80 -13.51
C SER A 267 40.12 -3.48 -14.30
N GLU A 268 41.22 -2.75 -14.30
CA GLU A 268 41.42 -1.58 -15.15
C GLU A 268 41.22 -1.91 -16.65
N ASP A 269 41.64 -3.10 -17.06
CA ASP A 269 41.51 -3.58 -18.45
C ASP A 269 40.03 -3.81 -18.87
N ASP A 270 39.14 -4.06 -17.91
CA ASP A 270 37.72 -4.32 -18.16
C ASP A 270 36.83 -3.06 -18.06
N VAL A 271 37.39 -1.88 -17.75
CA VAL A 271 36.60 -0.64 -17.51
C VAL A 271 35.73 -0.27 -18.72
N GLU A 272 36.25 -0.31 -19.94
CA GLU A 272 35.49 0.03 -21.16
C GLU A 272 34.31 -0.96 -21.37
N LYS A 273 34.56 -2.26 -21.20
CA LYS A 273 33.54 -3.30 -21.31
C LYS A 273 32.45 -3.15 -20.25
N PHE A 274 32.85 -2.82 -19.03
CA PHE A 274 31.97 -2.59 -17.90
C PHE A 274 31.08 -1.36 -18.08
N THR A 275 31.66 -0.19 -18.39
CA THR A 275 30.92 1.05 -18.62
C THR A 275 29.96 0.93 -19.79
N THR A 276 30.39 0.32 -20.90
CA THR A 276 29.51 0.05 -22.04
C THR A 276 28.25 -0.77 -21.66
N LYS A 277 28.40 -1.74 -20.74
CA LYS A 277 27.25 -2.52 -20.27
C LYS A 277 26.34 -1.71 -19.36
N LEU A 278 26.90 -0.90 -18.47
CA LEU A 278 26.14 -0.03 -17.60
C LEU A 278 25.37 1.03 -18.39
N ASP A 279 26.01 1.68 -19.34
CA ASP A 279 25.36 2.68 -20.19
C ASP A 279 24.15 2.10 -20.95
N LYS A 280 24.28 0.87 -21.47
CA LYS A 280 23.14 0.14 -22.08
C LYS A 280 22.05 -0.21 -21.08
N ALA A 281 22.40 -0.54 -19.83
CA ALA A 281 21.43 -0.83 -18.80
C ALA A 281 20.68 0.44 -18.40
N ILE A 282 21.38 1.56 -18.25
CA ILE A 282 20.83 2.89 -17.95
C ILE A 282 19.91 3.35 -19.06
N GLU A 283 20.35 3.27 -20.33
CA GLU A 283 19.52 3.63 -21.49
C GLU A 283 18.21 2.83 -21.54
N LYS A 284 18.28 1.51 -21.30
CA LYS A 284 17.08 0.66 -21.23
C LYS A 284 16.17 1.03 -20.08
N PHE A 285 16.74 1.35 -18.92
CA PHE A 285 15.99 1.79 -17.75
C PHE A 285 15.27 3.11 -18.05
N ASP A 286 15.98 4.11 -18.54
CA ASP A 286 15.40 5.40 -18.87
C ASP A 286 14.30 5.29 -19.93
N LYS A 287 14.54 4.56 -21.00
CA LYS A 287 13.55 4.32 -22.06
C LYS A 287 12.27 3.66 -21.54
N LYS A 288 12.39 2.74 -20.59
CA LYS A 288 11.24 1.96 -20.09
C LYS A 288 10.50 2.63 -18.95
N TYR A 289 11.22 3.37 -18.08
CA TYR A 289 10.67 3.77 -16.79
C TYR A 289 10.65 5.27 -16.52
N LYS A 290 11.35 6.08 -17.33
CA LYS A 290 11.51 7.52 -17.05
C LYS A 290 10.21 8.31 -17.16
N GLU A 291 9.27 7.87 -17.98
CA GLU A 291 7.94 8.48 -18.10
C GLU A 291 7.14 8.28 -16.80
N ASP A 292 7.07 7.05 -16.30
CA ASP A 292 6.32 6.70 -15.09
C ASP A 292 7.02 7.17 -13.80
N TYR A 293 8.36 7.24 -13.82
CA TYR A 293 9.20 7.59 -12.68
C TYR A 293 10.18 8.72 -13.03
N PRO A 294 9.73 9.96 -13.27
CA PRO A 294 10.58 11.05 -13.77
C PRO A 294 11.73 11.45 -12.83
N LYS A 295 11.61 11.14 -11.53
CA LYS A 295 12.67 11.39 -10.54
C LYS A 295 13.64 10.21 -10.40
N ALA A 296 13.34 9.06 -11.01
CA ALA A 296 14.20 7.89 -10.93
C ALA A 296 15.54 8.13 -11.66
N THR A 297 16.61 7.66 -11.05
CA THR A 297 17.95 7.70 -11.60
C THR A 297 18.62 6.34 -11.49
N TYR A 298 19.30 5.93 -12.54
CA TYR A 298 20.21 4.79 -12.55
C TYR A 298 21.57 5.31 -12.97
N LYS A 299 22.56 5.24 -12.09
CA LYS A 299 23.89 5.83 -12.32
C LYS A 299 25.00 4.98 -11.71
N TYR A 300 26.23 5.24 -12.18
CA TYR A 300 27.44 4.75 -11.56
C TYR A 300 28.46 5.88 -11.41
N GLU A 301 29.36 5.73 -10.46
CA GLU A 301 30.44 6.66 -10.20
C GLU A 301 31.68 5.91 -9.69
N ALA A 302 32.88 6.37 -10.08
CA ALA A 302 34.11 5.84 -9.54
C ALA A 302 34.23 6.24 -8.06
N VAL A 303 34.66 5.31 -7.22
CA VAL A 303 34.84 5.51 -5.78
C VAL A 303 36.20 5.01 -5.34
N SER A 304 36.62 5.35 -4.13
CA SER A 304 37.83 4.82 -3.52
C SER A 304 37.73 3.29 -3.40
N LEU A 305 38.87 2.62 -3.57
CA LEU A 305 38.95 1.17 -3.39
C LEU A 305 38.50 0.80 -1.97
N PRO A 306 37.53 -0.12 -1.81
CA PRO A 306 37.10 -0.56 -0.49
C PRO A 306 38.19 -1.37 0.22
N ALA A 307 38.16 -1.41 1.55
CA ALA A 307 39.12 -2.19 2.33
C ALA A 307 38.94 -3.70 2.13
N THR A 308 37.69 -4.13 1.92
CA THR A 308 37.34 -5.55 1.77
C THR A 308 36.34 -5.77 0.65
N VAL A 309 36.39 -6.97 0.06
CA VAL A 309 35.43 -7.53 -0.90
C VAL A 309 35.04 -8.91 -0.44
N TYR A 310 33.91 -9.42 -0.89
CA TYR A 310 33.50 -10.79 -0.56
C TYR A 310 34.34 -11.81 -1.31
N THR A 311 34.72 -12.90 -0.62
CA THR A 311 35.36 -14.04 -1.28
C THR A 311 34.50 -14.54 -2.44
N LYS A 312 35.13 -15.17 -3.43
CA LYS A 312 34.43 -15.68 -4.62
C LYS A 312 33.26 -16.61 -4.28
N GLU A 313 33.39 -17.42 -3.21
CA GLU A 313 32.31 -18.30 -2.74
C GLU A 313 31.13 -17.50 -2.19
N SER A 314 31.39 -16.56 -1.28
CA SER A 314 30.38 -15.68 -0.68
C SER A 314 29.67 -14.84 -1.75
N GLN A 315 30.42 -14.24 -2.68
CA GLN A 315 29.89 -13.49 -3.82
C GLN A 315 28.97 -14.37 -4.70
N ASN A 316 29.39 -15.59 -5.00
CA ASN A 316 28.61 -16.51 -5.81
C ASN A 316 27.28 -16.88 -5.14
N THR A 317 27.29 -17.17 -3.85
CA THR A 317 26.10 -17.47 -3.05
C THR A 317 25.13 -16.28 -3.06
N LEU A 318 25.63 -15.08 -2.76
CA LEU A 318 24.81 -13.87 -2.73
C LEU A 318 24.18 -13.53 -4.10
N VAL A 319 24.99 -13.54 -5.16
CA VAL A 319 24.53 -13.25 -6.53
C VAL A 319 23.51 -14.29 -7.01
N SER A 320 23.78 -15.58 -6.75
CA SER A 320 22.86 -16.67 -7.12
C SER A 320 21.53 -16.53 -6.36
N SER A 321 21.58 -16.21 -5.06
CA SER A 321 20.38 -16.02 -4.24
C SER A 321 19.52 -14.87 -4.78
N LEU A 322 20.10 -13.70 -5.04
CA LEU A 322 19.37 -12.54 -5.61
C LEU A 322 18.78 -12.84 -7.00
N TYR A 323 19.49 -13.60 -7.81
CA TYR A 323 19.03 -13.95 -9.15
C TYR A 323 17.88 -14.94 -9.13
N THR A 324 17.93 -15.97 -8.26
CA THR A 324 16.97 -17.08 -8.24
C THR A 324 15.73 -16.83 -7.38
N LEU A 325 15.82 -15.93 -6.38
CA LEU A 325 14.64 -15.54 -5.61
C LEU A 325 13.63 -14.84 -6.51
N SER A 326 12.38 -15.30 -6.44
CA SER A 326 11.29 -14.75 -7.24
C SER A 326 10.93 -13.32 -6.82
N ASP A 327 10.79 -12.46 -7.81
CA ASP A 327 10.27 -11.10 -7.69
C ASP A 327 9.34 -10.83 -8.87
N GLY A 328 8.21 -10.17 -8.61
CA GLY A 328 7.24 -9.89 -9.67
C GLY A 328 6.03 -10.82 -9.63
N VAL A 329 5.42 -11.03 -10.79
CA VAL A 329 4.25 -11.92 -10.93
C VAL A 329 4.71 -13.38 -10.86
N PHE A 330 4.16 -14.11 -9.90
CA PHE A 330 4.46 -15.53 -9.71
C PHE A 330 3.44 -16.43 -10.42
N TYR A 331 2.15 -16.05 -10.36
CA TYR A 331 1.08 -16.83 -10.99
C TYR A 331 -0.04 -15.93 -11.54
N ARG A 332 -0.54 -16.30 -12.72
CA ARG A 332 -1.76 -15.75 -13.34
C ARG A 332 -2.77 -16.88 -13.54
N ASP A 333 -4.05 -16.57 -13.48
CA ASP A 333 -5.11 -17.54 -13.79
C ASP A 333 -5.34 -17.68 -15.31
N ALA A 334 -6.38 -18.44 -15.66
CA ALA A 334 -6.74 -18.71 -17.07
C ALA A 334 -7.21 -17.46 -17.82
N ASP A 335 -7.65 -16.43 -17.10
CA ASP A 335 -8.10 -15.14 -17.64
C ASP A 335 -6.98 -14.09 -17.67
N ASP A 336 -5.73 -14.54 -17.46
CA ASP A 336 -4.52 -13.69 -17.37
C ASP A 336 -4.54 -12.69 -16.19
N GLU A 337 -5.43 -12.88 -15.22
CA GLU A 337 -5.47 -12.05 -14.00
C GLU A 337 -4.37 -12.46 -13.02
N ILE A 338 -3.77 -11.47 -12.37
CA ILE A 338 -2.72 -11.71 -11.38
C ILE A 338 -3.33 -12.34 -10.12
N VAL A 339 -2.88 -13.53 -9.77
CA VAL A 339 -3.31 -14.28 -8.57
C VAL A 339 -2.24 -14.29 -7.49
N THR A 340 -0.96 -14.36 -7.87
CA THR A 340 0.15 -14.43 -6.91
C THR A 340 1.30 -13.54 -7.36
N ILE A 341 1.81 -12.76 -6.43
CA ILE A 341 2.96 -11.87 -6.63
C ILE A 341 3.99 -12.07 -5.52
N SER A 342 5.23 -11.73 -5.82
CA SER A 342 6.31 -11.63 -4.85
C SER A 342 7.05 -10.31 -5.00
N ASN A 343 7.50 -9.75 -3.89
CA ASN A 343 8.29 -8.53 -3.82
C ASN A 343 9.51 -8.73 -2.94
N ILE A 344 10.70 -8.61 -3.50
CA ILE A 344 11.93 -8.48 -2.73
C ILE A 344 12.00 -7.04 -2.25
N GLY A 345 11.70 -6.82 -0.96
CA GLY A 345 11.56 -5.49 -0.39
C GLY A 345 12.88 -4.89 0.13
N THR A 346 13.80 -5.71 0.59
CA THR A 346 15.09 -5.24 1.13
C THR A 346 16.24 -6.18 0.84
N ILE A 347 17.43 -5.63 0.77
CA ILE A 347 18.69 -6.33 0.91
C ILE A 347 19.65 -5.52 1.78
N ALA A 348 20.39 -6.20 2.65
CA ALA A 348 21.49 -5.60 3.40
C ALA A 348 22.64 -6.59 3.50
N THR A 349 23.86 -6.10 3.35
CA THR A 349 25.09 -6.88 3.52
C THR A 349 26.00 -6.26 4.58
N SER A 350 26.70 -7.10 5.30
CA SER A 350 27.83 -6.75 6.20
C SER A 350 29.06 -7.56 5.80
N GLU A 351 30.15 -7.44 6.54
CA GLU A 351 31.34 -8.27 6.31
C GLU A 351 31.12 -9.76 6.58
N GLU A 352 30.14 -10.12 7.45
CA GLU A 352 29.94 -11.49 7.92
C GLU A 352 28.65 -12.15 7.39
N ALA A 353 27.67 -11.35 6.94
CA ALA A 353 26.36 -11.87 6.55
C ALA A 353 25.62 -10.96 5.59
N PHE A 354 24.66 -11.57 4.90
CA PHE A 354 23.61 -10.81 4.19
C PHE A 354 22.23 -11.23 4.66
N THR A 355 21.28 -10.30 4.50
CA THR A 355 19.86 -10.55 4.70
C THR A 355 19.06 -10.02 3.51
N ILE A 356 18.04 -10.78 3.10
CA ILE A 356 17.07 -10.37 2.09
C ILE A 356 15.68 -10.56 2.70
N SER A 357 14.86 -9.51 2.68
CA SER A 357 13.45 -9.63 3.11
C SER A 357 12.55 -9.57 1.89
N ALA A 358 11.56 -10.46 1.85
CA ALA A 358 10.56 -10.49 0.78
C ALA A 358 9.17 -10.71 1.34
N GLN A 359 8.16 -10.35 0.54
CA GLN A 359 6.76 -10.62 0.83
C GLN A 359 6.06 -11.19 -0.40
N GLY A 360 5.37 -12.33 -0.21
CA GLY A 360 4.49 -12.90 -1.20
C GLY A 360 3.03 -12.60 -0.87
N TYR A 361 2.22 -12.37 -1.90
CA TYR A 361 0.78 -12.17 -1.79
C TYR A 361 0.05 -13.13 -2.74
N SER A 362 -1.09 -13.65 -2.33
CA SER A 362 -1.91 -14.48 -3.21
C SER A 362 -3.39 -14.43 -2.85
N LEU A 363 -4.24 -14.51 -3.88
CA LEU A 363 -5.67 -14.76 -3.76
C LEU A 363 -5.99 -16.25 -3.51
N ASP A 364 -5.01 -17.12 -3.73
CA ASP A 364 -5.16 -18.56 -3.59
C ASP A 364 -4.18 -19.16 -2.57
N LYS A 365 -4.72 -20.02 -1.68
CA LYS A 365 -3.95 -20.66 -0.61
C LYS A 365 -2.90 -21.63 -1.15
N ALA A 366 -3.22 -22.38 -2.23
CA ALA A 366 -2.30 -23.36 -2.79
C ALA A 366 -1.12 -22.65 -3.45
N ASN A 367 -1.37 -21.61 -4.23
CA ASN A 367 -0.32 -20.81 -4.88
C ASN A 367 0.58 -20.08 -3.87
N LEU A 368 0.02 -19.61 -2.73
CA LEU A 368 0.83 -19.04 -1.67
C LEU A 368 1.73 -20.10 -1.01
N THR A 369 1.24 -21.34 -0.92
CA THR A 369 2.04 -22.47 -0.40
C THR A 369 3.10 -22.91 -1.41
N GLU A 370 2.80 -22.86 -2.70
CA GLU A 370 3.79 -23.15 -3.75
C GLU A 370 4.94 -22.15 -3.74
N LEU A 371 4.64 -20.85 -3.57
CA LEU A 371 5.67 -19.82 -3.39
C LEU A 371 6.54 -20.09 -2.16
N ASP A 372 5.93 -20.47 -1.01
CA ASP A 372 6.67 -20.88 0.19
C ASP A 372 7.65 -22.04 -0.13
N ASN A 373 7.17 -23.07 -0.84
CA ASN A 373 7.97 -24.25 -1.18
C ASN A 373 9.11 -23.93 -2.16
N GLN A 374 8.83 -23.05 -3.14
CA GLN A 374 9.85 -22.60 -4.08
C GLN A 374 10.98 -21.86 -3.34
N TYR A 375 10.65 -20.95 -2.43
CA TYR A 375 11.66 -20.25 -1.65
C TYR A 375 12.46 -21.18 -0.75
N ALA A 376 11.80 -22.11 -0.05
CA ALA A 376 12.48 -23.09 0.79
C ALA A 376 13.46 -23.95 -0.03
N THR A 377 13.04 -24.39 -1.21
CA THR A 377 13.88 -25.17 -2.14
C THR A 377 15.06 -24.36 -2.66
N THR A 378 14.81 -23.12 -3.11
CA THR A 378 15.85 -22.21 -3.62
C THR A 378 16.91 -21.96 -2.54
N CYS A 379 16.49 -21.66 -1.32
CA CYS A 379 17.41 -21.41 -0.21
C CYS A 379 18.22 -22.65 0.15
N SER A 380 17.58 -23.83 0.17
CA SER A 380 18.26 -25.10 0.43
C SER A 380 19.35 -25.39 -0.62
N LEU A 381 19.05 -25.16 -1.91
CA LEU A 381 20.02 -25.35 -2.99
C LEU A 381 21.16 -24.33 -2.95
N ALA A 382 20.85 -23.09 -2.53
CA ALA A 382 21.87 -22.04 -2.39
C ALA A 382 22.69 -22.13 -1.08
N GLY A 383 22.34 -23.03 -0.16
CA GLY A 383 23.00 -23.15 1.14
C GLY A 383 22.74 -21.96 2.08
N ILE A 384 21.61 -21.29 1.95
CA ILE A 384 21.22 -20.13 2.78
C ILE A 384 20.01 -20.45 3.66
N SER A 385 19.83 -19.67 4.71
CA SER A 385 18.70 -19.83 5.63
C SER A 385 17.40 -19.32 5.01
N TYR A 386 16.32 -20.08 5.19
CA TYR A 386 14.95 -19.70 4.90
C TYR A 386 14.17 -19.56 6.20
N ASN A 387 13.55 -18.41 6.41
CA ASN A 387 12.66 -18.18 7.54
C ASN A 387 11.37 -17.50 7.05
N ARG A 388 10.23 -18.20 7.20
CA ARG A 388 8.92 -17.60 7.02
C ARG A 388 8.46 -17.00 8.34
N ILE A 389 8.54 -15.66 8.46
CA ILE A 389 8.24 -14.90 9.69
C ILE A 389 6.75 -14.97 10.02
N SER A 390 5.89 -14.84 9.01
CA SER A 390 4.43 -14.87 9.18
C SER A 390 3.73 -15.38 7.93
N LYS A 391 2.50 -15.89 8.10
CA LYS A 391 1.60 -16.26 7.00
C LYS A 391 0.16 -15.90 7.36
N VAL A 392 -0.50 -15.19 6.47
CA VAL A 392 -1.93 -14.86 6.52
C VAL A 392 -2.62 -15.57 5.36
N GLN A 393 -3.68 -16.32 5.65
CA GLN A 393 -4.45 -17.01 4.60
C GLN A 393 -5.31 -16.00 3.84
N PRO A 394 -5.51 -16.16 2.52
CA PRO A 394 -6.39 -15.29 1.75
C PRO A 394 -7.87 -15.47 2.12
N LEU A 395 -8.64 -14.42 1.90
CA LEU A 395 -10.10 -14.48 1.80
C LEU A 395 -10.44 -14.66 0.32
N SER A 396 -10.58 -15.92 -0.10
CA SER A 396 -10.69 -16.31 -1.51
C SER A 396 -12.14 -16.27 -2.04
N THR A 397 -13.04 -15.49 -1.44
CA THR A 397 -14.40 -15.31 -1.92
C THR A 397 -14.38 -14.68 -3.30
N LYS A 398 -15.04 -15.30 -4.29
CA LYS A 398 -15.21 -14.70 -5.62
C LYS A 398 -16.56 -13.99 -5.68
N PHE A 399 -16.59 -12.85 -6.37
CA PHE A 399 -17.84 -12.20 -6.72
C PHE A 399 -18.59 -13.08 -7.74
N ASP A 400 -19.89 -13.33 -7.48
CA ASP A 400 -20.76 -14.09 -8.35
C ASP A 400 -21.97 -13.21 -8.71
N GLU A 401 -22.04 -12.78 -9.96
CA GLU A 401 -23.15 -11.95 -10.48
C GLU A 401 -24.52 -12.63 -10.37
N ASN A 402 -24.55 -13.97 -10.36
CA ASN A 402 -25.78 -14.74 -10.22
C ASN A 402 -26.21 -14.95 -8.76
N ASN A 403 -25.32 -14.62 -7.79
CA ASN A 403 -25.57 -14.82 -6.36
C ASN A 403 -25.05 -13.62 -5.54
N VAL A 404 -25.53 -12.43 -5.88
CA VAL A 404 -25.18 -11.19 -5.21
C VAL A 404 -25.86 -11.11 -3.84
N SER A 405 -25.09 -10.95 -2.77
CA SER A 405 -25.67 -10.79 -1.42
C SER A 405 -26.43 -9.46 -1.29
N LYS A 406 -27.37 -9.39 -0.32
CA LYS A 406 -28.11 -8.15 -0.04
C LYS A 406 -27.17 -6.95 0.16
N PHE A 407 -26.12 -7.13 0.95
CA PHE A 407 -25.18 -6.04 1.24
C PHE A 407 -24.37 -5.63 0.01
N GLN A 408 -23.91 -6.55 -0.82
CA GLN A 408 -23.25 -6.25 -2.08
C GLN A 408 -24.15 -5.43 -3.00
N LYS A 409 -25.45 -5.79 -3.07
CA LYS A 409 -26.43 -5.04 -3.85
C LYS A 409 -26.62 -3.62 -3.31
N GLU A 410 -26.72 -3.44 -2.00
CA GLU A 410 -26.81 -2.12 -1.38
C GLU A 410 -25.58 -1.25 -1.71
N VAL A 411 -24.39 -1.85 -1.72
CA VAL A 411 -23.14 -1.18 -2.13
C VAL A 411 -23.20 -0.76 -3.61
N MET A 412 -23.62 -1.67 -4.49
CA MET A 412 -23.75 -1.37 -5.94
C MET A 412 -24.78 -0.27 -6.20
N ASP A 413 -25.92 -0.30 -5.51
CA ASP A 413 -26.98 0.70 -5.62
C ASP A 413 -26.49 2.07 -5.15
N ALA A 414 -25.78 2.13 -4.01
CA ALA A 414 -25.23 3.38 -3.46
C ALA A 414 -24.13 3.97 -4.37
N TYR A 415 -23.27 3.14 -4.92
CA TYR A 415 -22.27 3.56 -5.88
C TYR A 415 -22.93 4.15 -7.14
N LYS A 416 -23.92 3.45 -7.70
CA LYS A 416 -24.67 3.89 -8.89
C LYS A 416 -25.44 5.18 -8.63
N GLU A 417 -26.01 5.35 -7.44
CA GLU A 417 -26.71 6.56 -7.05
C GLU A 417 -25.75 7.76 -7.03
N TYR A 418 -24.53 7.55 -6.51
CA TYR A 418 -23.55 8.62 -6.37
C TYR A 418 -22.83 8.96 -7.68
N ASP A 419 -22.18 7.97 -8.31
CA ASP A 419 -21.32 8.13 -9.49
C ASP A 419 -22.08 8.02 -10.82
N ARG A 420 -23.37 7.57 -10.78
CA ARG A 420 -24.22 7.31 -11.96
C ARG A 420 -23.67 6.26 -12.93
N SER A 421 -22.64 5.52 -12.54
CA SER A 421 -22.08 4.39 -13.25
C SER A 421 -22.29 3.08 -12.47
N ASN A 422 -22.08 1.94 -13.12
CA ASN A 422 -22.19 0.65 -12.43
C ASN A 422 -20.86 0.34 -11.72
N LEU A 423 -20.99 -0.16 -10.48
CA LEU A 423 -19.84 -0.70 -9.74
C LEU A 423 -19.48 -2.07 -10.29
N GLU A 424 -18.20 -2.28 -10.54
CA GLU A 424 -17.62 -3.58 -10.85
C GLU A 424 -16.73 -4.03 -9.67
N PHE A 425 -17.04 -5.21 -9.10
CA PHE A 425 -16.14 -5.82 -8.12
C PHE A 425 -14.95 -6.46 -8.81
N LYS A 426 -13.73 -6.17 -8.33
CA LYS A 426 -12.47 -6.69 -8.86
C LYS A 426 -11.73 -7.48 -7.80
N ASN A 427 -10.79 -8.30 -8.23
CA ASN A 427 -9.94 -9.04 -7.31
C ASN A 427 -8.85 -8.13 -6.71
N SER A 428 -8.61 -8.28 -5.39
CA SER A 428 -7.54 -7.61 -4.66
C SER A 428 -6.48 -8.60 -4.23
N VAL A 429 -5.34 -8.62 -4.91
CA VAL A 429 -4.21 -9.46 -4.53
C VAL A 429 -3.55 -9.00 -3.22
N GLN A 430 -3.76 -7.74 -2.85
CA GLN A 430 -3.26 -7.18 -1.60
C GLN A 430 -3.94 -7.81 -0.38
N THR A 431 -3.21 -7.95 0.71
CA THR A 431 -3.80 -8.25 2.02
C THR A 431 -4.42 -6.97 2.58
N THR A 432 -5.65 -7.07 3.01
CA THR A 432 -6.45 -5.95 3.54
C THR A 432 -7.07 -6.35 4.89
N PRO A 433 -7.63 -5.41 5.66
CA PRO A 433 -8.34 -5.71 6.89
C PRO A 433 -9.41 -6.80 6.75
N ALA A 434 -9.98 -6.96 5.56
CA ALA A 434 -11.06 -7.92 5.28
C ALA A 434 -10.73 -9.36 5.74
N VAL A 435 -9.49 -9.83 5.54
CA VAL A 435 -9.05 -11.17 5.96
C VAL A 435 -9.17 -11.35 7.47
N PHE A 436 -8.71 -10.39 8.24
CA PHE A 436 -8.70 -10.44 9.72
C PHE A 436 -10.10 -10.30 10.28
N ILE A 437 -10.92 -9.47 9.67
CA ILE A 437 -12.33 -9.28 10.04
C ILE A 437 -13.11 -10.57 9.81
N ALA A 438 -13.00 -11.17 8.62
CA ALA A 438 -13.66 -12.45 8.29
C ALA A 438 -13.22 -13.59 9.23
N LYS A 439 -11.94 -13.60 9.65
CA LYS A 439 -11.43 -14.54 10.66
C LYS A 439 -12.06 -14.33 12.04
N LYS A 440 -12.34 -13.05 12.42
CA LYS A 440 -12.97 -12.74 13.71
C LYS A 440 -14.44 -13.13 13.76
N ASN A 441 -15.18 -12.84 12.68
CA ASN A 441 -16.57 -13.21 12.53
C ASN A 441 -16.94 -13.33 11.04
N SER A 442 -17.21 -14.55 10.60
CA SER A 442 -17.60 -14.84 9.21
C SER A 442 -19.05 -14.46 8.86
N LYS A 443 -19.85 -14.03 9.84
CA LYS A 443 -21.25 -13.62 9.65
C LYS A 443 -21.43 -12.12 9.46
N VAL A 444 -20.36 -11.33 9.44
CA VAL A 444 -20.45 -9.91 9.10
C VAL A 444 -20.71 -9.73 7.61
N ASN A 445 -21.41 -8.68 7.27
CA ASN A 445 -21.57 -8.25 5.89
C ASN A 445 -20.34 -7.42 5.47
N LEU A 446 -19.46 -7.98 4.66
CA LEU A 446 -18.14 -7.42 4.43
C LEU A 446 -17.92 -7.06 2.95
N VAL A 447 -17.42 -5.85 2.70
CA VAL A 447 -16.82 -5.44 1.43
C VAL A 447 -15.44 -4.84 1.69
N ASN A 448 -14.57 -4.96 0.71
CA ASN A 448 -13.22 -4.42 0.74
C ASN A 448 -13.07 -3.31 -0.29
N VAL A 449 -12.48 -2.19 0.11
CA VAL A 449 -12.27 -0.99 -0.72
C VAL A 449 -10.80 -0.62 -0.67
N VAL A 450 -10.17 -0.60 -1.83
CA VAL A 450 -8.84 0.00 -2.02
C VAL A 450 -9.04 1.35 -2.71
N ILE A 451 -8.56 2.41 -2.08
CA ILE A 451 -8.77 3.79 -2.54
C ILE A 451 -7.46 4.46 -2.93
N ASN A 452 -7.50 5.31 -3.94
CA ASN A 452 -6.41 6.20 -4.32
C ASN A 452 -6.92 7.63 -4.53
N LYS A 453 -6.00 8.54 -4.78
CA LYS A 453 -6.31 9.96 -5.00
C LYS A 453 -7.39 10.17 -6.07
N ASP A 454 -7.33 9.45 -7.20
CA ASP A 454 -8.21 9.67 -8.35
C ASP A 454 -9.65 9.21 -8.09
N LYS A 455 -9.83 8.31 -7.11
CA LYS A 455 -11.13 7.80 -6.69
C LYS A 455 -11.53 8.24 -5.28
N LEU A 456 -10.78 9.16 -4.65
CA LEU A 456 -11.03 9.62 -3.29
C LEU A 456 -12.44 10.19 -3.14
N GLU A 457 -12.85 11.08 -4.03
CA GLU A 457 -14.19 11.68 -4.00
C GLU A 457 -15.27 10.63 -4.25
N VAL A 458 -15.19 9.89 -5.36
CA VAL A 458 -16.21 8.93 -5.79
C VAL A 458 -16.42 7.80 -4.77
N TYR A 459 -15.32 7.20 -4.26
CA TYR A 459 -15.44 6.08 -3.34
C TYR A 459 -15.89 6.53 -1.95
N THR A 460 -15.42 7.69 -1.47
CA THR A 460 -15.91 8.29 -0.24
C THR A 460 -17.39 8.62 -0.35
N GLY A 461 -17.82 9.18 -1.48
CA GLY A 461 -19.21 9.52 -1.76
C GLY A 461 -20.13 8.31 -1.81
N ALA A 462 -19.70 7.24 -2.45
CA ALA A 462 -20.44 5.98 -2.49
C ALA A 462 -20.61 5.37 -1.07
N ILE A 463 -19.55 5.41 -0.24
CA ILE A 463 -19.62 4.94 1.16
C ILE A 463 -20.60 5.80 1.97
N VAL A 464 -20.53 7.13 1.86
CA VAL A 464 -21.45 8.04 2.57
C VAL A 464 -22.89 7.82 2.13
N THR A 465 -23.13 7.64 0.83
CA THR A 465 -24.45 7.34 0.28
C THR A 465 -24.96 5.99 0.79
N LEU A 466 -24.09 4.98 0.84
CA LEU A 466 -24.41 3.67 1.42
C LEU A 466 -24.87 3.80 2.89
N LEU A 467 -24.10 4.52 3.72
CA LEU A 467 -24.44 4.73 5.14
C LEU A 467 -25.79 5.42 5.29
N LYS A 468 -26.03 6.46 4.54
CA LYS A 468 -27.28 7.21 4.56
C LYS A 468 -28.47 6.33 4.12
N ASN A 469 -28.34 5.60 3.01
CA ASN A 469 -29.41 4.79 2.46
C ASN A 469 -29.75 3.59 3.33
N GLN A 470 -28.78 2.95 3.96
CA GLN A 470 -29.03 1.82 4.87
C GLN A 470 -29.87 2.24 6.07
N THR A 471 -29.52 3.35 6.67
CA THR A 471 -30.22 3.90 7.82
C THR A 471 -31.69 4.15 7.49
N HIS A 472 -32.00 4.83 6.38
CA HIS A 472 -33.36 5.14 5.97
C HIS A 472 -34.19 3.93 5.53
N LYS A 473 -33.59 2.98 4.79
CA LYS A 473 -34.31 1.77 4.29
C LYS A 473 -34.67 0.81 5.42
N GLU A 474 -33.79 0.64 6.41
CA GLU A 474 -34.04 -0.26 7.53
C GLU A 474 -35.19 0.25 8.42
N ILE A 475 -35.28 1.56 8.64
CA ILE A 475 -36.37 2.15 9.43
C ILE A 475 -37.71 2.02 8.69
N LYS A 476 -37.77 2.27 7.38
CA LYS A 476 -39.00 2.05 6.63
C LYS A 476 -39.46 0.61 6.69
N SER A 477 -38.59 -0.39 6.61
CA SER A 477 -38.97 -1.79 6.71
C SER A 477 -39.50 -2.19 8.12
N LEU A 478 -38.99 -1.56 9.18
CA LEU A 478 -39.47 -1.77 10.54
C LEU A 478 -40.84 -1.12 10.80
N ASP A 479 -41.13 0.01 10.13
CA ASP A 479 -42.44 0.66 10.22
C ASP A 479 -43.49 -0.06 9.39
N ASP A 480 -43.13 -0.63 8.24
CA ASP A 480 -44.01 -1.44 7.39
C ASP A 480 -44.38 -2.78 8.06
N ASP A 481 -43.46 -3.39 8.87
CA ASP A 481 -43.73 -4.61 9.63
C ASP A 481 -44.59 -4.35 10.92
N LYS A 482 -44.74 -3.10 11.35
CA LYS A 482 -45.57 -2.69 12.49
C LYS A 482 -46.96 -2.20 12.09
N SER A 483 -47.22 -2.01 10.81
CA SER A 483 -48.53 -1.62 10.25
C SER A 483 -49.30 -2.82 9.72
#